data_7507d6ffa8bf312a488a888a0b18c218
#
_entry.id   7507d6ffa8bf312a488a888a0b18c218
#
_cell.length_a   1.000
_cell.length_b   1.000
_cell.length_c   1.000
_cell.angle_alpha   90.00
_cell.angle_beta   90.00
_cell.angle_gamma   90.00
#
_symmetry.space_group_name_H-M   'P 1'
#
loop_
_entity.id
_entity.type
_entity.pdbx_description
1 polymer ?
#
loop_
_entity_poly.entity_id
_entity_poly.type
_entity_poly.pdbx_seq_one_letter_code
_entity_poly.pdbx_strand_id
1 'polypeptide(L)'
;MNPEAKKTLRRLIIAVPLMFAFGFALVPLYDVFCEVTGINGKVFQSENAEKLLTDQGRPLGLQFISTNNENMPWTFEPSEEVMTISTGQYYTATFYVKNTTDRKMTAQAVPSVAPSNAAAHLKKLECFCFEQQELAPGEEALLPVNLAL
;
A
#
# COMPACT_ATOMS: atom_id res chain seq x y z
N MET A 1 -12.40 49.80 -25.08
CA MET A 1 -11.73 48.96 -24.10
C MET A 1 -10.34 49.50 -23.86
N ASN A 2 -10.05 49.91 -22.61
CA ASN A 2 -8.78 50.58 -22.29
C ASN A 2 -7.58 49.64 -22.56
N PRO A 3 -6.45 50.17 -23.05
CA PRO A 3 -5.26 49.38 -23.37
C PRO A 3 -4.75 48.56 -22.15
N GLU A 4 -4.91 49.09 -20.95
CA GLU A 4 -4.58 48.40 -19.71
C GLU A 4 -5.48 47.21 -19.45
N ALA A 5 -6.78 47.31 -19.73
CA ALA A 5 -7.73 46.20 -19.58
C ALA A 5 -7.42 45.04 -20.55
N LYS A 6 -6.98 45.34 -21.78
CA LYS A 6 -6.53 44.33 -22.74
C LYS A 6 -5.29 43.59 -22.26
N LYS A 7 -4.37 44.31 -21.64
CA LYS A 7 -3.12 43.74 -21.08
C LYS A 7 -3.40 42.79 -19.91
N THR A 8 -4.30 43.18 -19.02
CA THR A 8 -4.73 42.36 -17.88
C THR A 8 -5.50 41.13 -18.35
N LEU A 9 -6.41 41.29 -19.30
CA LEU A 9 -7.16 40.18 -19.88
C LEU A 9 -6.25 39.13 -20.51
N ARG A 10 -5.27 39.60 -21.32
CA ARG A 10 -4.29 38.69 -21.93
C ARG A 10 -3.46 37.93 -20.90
N ARG A 11 -3.06 38.58 -19.78
CA ARG A 11 -2.33 37.93 -18.68
C ARG A 11 -3.20 36.85 -18.01
N LEU A 12 -4.47 37.12 -17.79
CA LEU A 12 -5.41 36.15 -17.20
C LEU A 12 -5.63 34.95 -18.13
N ILE A 13 -5.82 35.19 -19.43
CA ILE A 13 -6.01 34.11 -20.42
C ILE A 13 -4.77 33.20 -20.48
N ILE A 14 -3.58 33.71 -20.23
CA ILE A 14 -2.35 32.89 -20.18
C ILE A 14 -2.17 32.22 -18.80
N ALA A 15 -2.46 32.94 -17.72
CA ALA A 15 -2.23 32.45 -16.37
C ALA A 15 -3.12 31.26 -16.00
N VAL A 16 -4.39 31.27 -16.43
CA VAL A 16 -5.34 30.19 -16.13
C VAL A 16 -4.88 28.84 -16.73
N PRO A 17 -4.60 28.73 -18.05
CA PRO A 17 -4.14 27.42 -18.58
C PRO A 17 -2.76 27.03 -18.04
N LEU A 18 -1.89 27.99 -17.72
CA LEU A 18 -0.59 27.71 -17.12
C LEU A 18 -0.75 27.07 -15.72
N MET A 19 -1.69 27.57 -14.92
CA MET A 19 -2.02 27.02 -13.62
C MET A 19 -2.59 25.59 -13.70
N PHE A 20 -3.46 25.35 -14.67
CA PHE A 20 -3.97 23.99 -14.93
C PHE A 20 -2.85 23.05 -15.38
N ALA A 21 -2.01 23.48 -16.31
CA ALA A 21 -0.87 22.67 -16.77
C ALA A 21 0.09 22.32 -15.64
N PHE A 22 0.33 23.26 -14.73
CA PHE A 22 1.15 23.03 -13.54
C PHE A 22 0.50 22.00 -12.61
N GLY A 23 -0.81 22.08 -12.36
CA GLY A 23 -1.55 21.10 -11.55
C GLY A 23 -1.48 19.69 -12.14
N PHE A 24 -1.66 19.55 -13.46
CA PHE A 24 -1.52 18.28 -14.14
C PHE A 24 -0.08 17.73 -14.13
N ALA A 25 0.92 18.59 -14.18
CA ALA A 25 2.32 18.18 -14.14
C ALA A 25 2.77 17.73 -12.74
N LEU A 26 2.13 18.22 -11.67
CA LEU A 26 2.44 17.80 -10.30
C LEU A 26 2.13 16.34 -10.03
N VAL A 27 1.06 15.79 -10.64
CA VAL A 27 0.66 14.39 -10.41
C VAL A 27 1.76 13.41 -10.86
N PRO A 28 2.21 13.42 -12.14
CA PRO A 28 3.28 12.51 -12.56
C PRO A 28 4.62 12.80 -11.87
N LEU A 29 4.87 14.06 -11.52
CA LEU A 29 6.09 14.42 -10.80
C LEU A 29 6.10 13.81 -9.39
N TYR A 30 4.96 13.82 -8.72
CA TYR A 30 4.80 13.18 -7.42
C TYR A 30 5.00 11.66 -7.50
N ASP A 31 4.44 11.01 -8.52
CA ASP A 31 4.60 9.56 -8.73
C ASP A 31 6.06 9.18 -8.95
N VAL A 32 6.77 9.90 -9.83
CA VAL A 32 8.21 9.69 -10.07
C VAL A 32 9.02 9.97 -8.80
N PHE A 33 8.69 11.00 -8.05
CA PHE A 33 9.37 11.32 -6.81
C PHE A 33 9.18 10.20 -5.77
N CYS A 34 7.97 9.69 -5.60
CA CYS A 34 7.69 8.56 -4.70
C CYS A 34 8.39 7.28 -5.14
N GLU A 35 8.49 7.05 -6.45
CA GLU A 35 9.19 5.88 -7.00
C GLU A 35 10.70 5.94 -6.73
N VAL A 36 11.33 7.09 -6.96
CA VAL A 36 12.77 7.28 -6.76
C VAL A 36 13.16 7.30 -5.29
N THR A 37 12.33 7.90 -4.44
CA THR A 37 12.62 8.02 -3.00
C THR A 37 12.13 6.83 -2.18
N GLY A 38 11.23 6.00 -2.72
CA GLY A 38 10.66 4.85 -2.03
C GLY A 38 9.84 5.19 -0.78
N ILE A 39 9.46 6.45 -0.60
CA ILE A 39 8.82 6.94 0.64
C ILE A 39 7.42 6.34 0.87
N ASN A 40 6.78 5.86 -0.18
CA ASN A 40 5.36 5.51 -0.11
C ASN A 40 5.09 4.06 0.33
N GLY A 41 6.11 3.20 0.52
CA GLY A 41 5.97 1.83 1.04
C GLY A 41 4.92 0.94 0.35
N LYS A 42 4.34 1.39 -0.76
CA LYS A 42 3.33 0.63 -1.50
C LYS A 42 3.99 -0.53 -2.23
N VAL A 43 3.50 -1.70 -1.97
CA VAL A 43 3.93 -2.91 -2.67
C VAL A 43 3.25 -2.95 -4.03
N PHE A 44 4.03 -2.84 -5.10
CA PHE A 44 3.53 -3.01 -6.46
C PHE A 44 3.46 -4.50 -6.81
N GLN A 45 2.35 -4.94 -7.40
CA GLN A 45 2.28 -6.25 -8.02
C GLN A 45 3.23 -6.28 -9.22
N SER A 46 4.35 -6.96 -9.09
CA SER A 46 5.30 -7.12 -10.18
C SER A 46 5.00 -8.41 -10.94
N GLU A 47 4.63 -8.29 -12.21
CA GLU A 47 4.36 -9.42 -13.12
C GLU A 47 5.61 -10.27 -13.46
N ASN A 48 6.80 -9.85 -13.02
CA ASN A 48 8.08 -10.50 -13.34
C ASN A 48 8.65 -11.39 -12.22
N ALA A 49 7.78 -11.98 -11.39
CA ALA A 49 8.21 -12.81 -10.24
C ALA A 49 9.01 -14.08 -10.64
N GLU A 50 8.89 -14.52 -11.88
CA GLU A 50 9.44 -15.80 -12.34
C GLU A 50 10.97 -15.81 -12.58
N LYS A 51 11.59 -14.63 -12.70
CA LYS A 51 13.01 -14.52 -13.07
C LYS A 51 13.99 -14.42 -11.89
N LEU A 52 13.51 -14.41 -10.65
CA LEU A 52 14.31 -14.14 -9.44
C LEU A 52 14.52 -15.34 -8.51
N LEU A 53 14.06 -16.51 -8.91
CA LEU A 53 14.24 -17.76 -8.15
C LEU A 53 15.69 -18.30 -8.15
N THR A 54 16.67 -17.54 -8.65
CA THR A 54 18.04 -18.01 -8.84
C THR A 54 19.02 -17.60 -7.72
N ASP A 55 18.61 -16.73 -6.83
CA ASP A 55 19.47 -16.33 -5.71
C ASP A 55 19.01 -17.05 -4.42
N GLN A 56 19.59 -18.21 -4.15
CA GLN A 56 19.38 -18.96 -2.90
C GLN A 56 19.96 -18.14 -1.74
N GLY A 57 19.08 -17.37 -1.15
CA GLY A 57 19.38 -16.21 -0.41
C GLY A 57 19.63 -16.38 1.06
N ARG A 58 19.96 -15.28 1.62
CA ARG A 58 20.20 -15.07 3.04
C ARG A 58 18.89 -15.19 3.81
N PRO A 59 18.88 -15.85 4.97
CA PRO A 59 17.72 -15.82 5.84
C PRO A 59 17.50 -14.39 6.36
N LEU A 60 16.26 -13.92 6.25
CA LEU A 60 15.80 -12.62 6.70
C LEU A 60 14.69 -12.81 7.73
N GLY A 61 14.75 -12.08 8.82
CA GLY A 61 13.66 -11.99 9.79
C GLY A 61 12.61 -10.98 9.29
N LEU A 62 11.41 -11.46 9.07
CA LEU A 62 10.25 -10.62 8.77
C LEU A 62 9.39 -10.51 10.03
N GLN A 63 9.16 -9.29 10.50
CA GLN A 63 8.29 -9.01 11.63
C GLN A 63 6.95 -8.47 11.16
N PHE A 64 5.87 -9.04 11.65
CA PHE A 64 4.52 -8.59 11.39
C PHE A 64 4.01 -7.74 12.56
N ILE A 65 3.51 -6.56 12.23
CA ILE A 65 2.91 -5.64 13.19
C ILE A 65 1.51 -5.29 12.67
N SER A 66 0.52 -5.46 13.50
CA SER A 66 -0.85 -5.02 13.22
C SER A 66 -1.23 -3.84 14.09
N THR A 67 -1.92 -2.88 13.50
CA THR A 67 -2.44 -1.71 14.21
C THR A 67 -3.87 -1.47 13.78
N ASN A 68 -4.77 -1.37 14.74
CA ASN A 68 -6.15 -1.00 14.49
C ASN A 68 -6.31 0.51 14.57
N ASN A 69 -7.25 1.04 13.79
CA ASN A 69 -7.72 2.40 14.00
C ASN A 69 -8.38 2.50 15.39
N GLU A 70 -8.23 3.63 16.09
CA GLU A 70 -8.76 3.88 17.44
C GLU A 70 -10.27 3.58 17.57
N ASN A 71 -11.03 3.75 16.49
CA ASN A 71 -12.47 3.51 16.46
C ASN A 71 -12.86 2.16 15.84
N MET A 72 -11.89 1.26 15.63
CA MET A 72 -12.12 -0.04 15.02
C MET A 72 -12.20 -1.13 16.10
N PRO A 73 -13.39 -1.56 16.51
CA PRO A 73 -13.57 -2.52 17.59
C PRO A 73 -13.44 -3.96 17.09
N TRP A 74 -12.36 -4.26 16.38
CA TRP A 74 -12.01 -5.61 15.94
C TRP A 74 -10.71 -6.03 16.59
N THR A 75 -10.56 -7.32 16.85
CA THR A 75 -9.25 -7.91 17.11
C THR A 75 -8.60 -8.22 15.78
N PHE A 76 -7.37 -7.77 15.57
CA PHE A 76 -6.60 -8.05 14.38
C PHE A 76 -5.14 -8.28 14.78
N GLU A 77 -4.68 -9.51 14.67
CA GLU A 77 -3.37 -9.94 15.15
C GLU A 77 -2.72 -10.91 14.16
N PRO A 78 -1.40 -10.83 13.94
CA PRO A 78 -0.69 -11.85 13.18
C PRO A 78 -0.66 -13.15 13.99
N SER A 79 -0.81 -14.29 13.32
CA SER A 79 -0.67 -15.60 13.97
C SER A 79 0.77 -15.90 14.40
N GLU A 80 1.73 -15.31 13.68
CA GLU A 80 3.15 -15.34 14.01
C GLU A 80 3.72 -13.91 13.91
N GLU A 81 4.33 -13.44 14.99
CA GLU A 81 4.92 -12.09 15.01
C GLU A 81 6.22 -12.00 14.22
N VAL A 82 6.99 -13.07 14.14
CA VAL A 82 8.28 -13.12 13.44
C VAL A 82 8.37 -14.40 12.63
N MET A 83 8.66 -14.25 11.34
CA MET A 83 8.89 -15.34 10.41
C MET A 83 10.28 -15.22 9.80
N THR A 84 11.04 -16.30 9.76
CA THR A 84 12.31 -16.33 9.02
C THR A 84 12.02 -16.74 7.58
N ILE A 85 12.35 -15.88 6.64
CA ILE A 85 12.15 -16.09 5.21
C ILE A 85 13.49 -16.07 4.46
N SER A 86 13.54 -16.76 3.34
CA SER A 86 14.70 -16.77 2.42
C SER A 86 14.28 -16.26 1.06
N THR A 87 15.18 -15.58 0.36
CA THR A 87 14.91 -15.10 -0.99
C THR A 87 14.62 -16.27 -1.95
N GLY A 88 13.72 -16.06 -2.90
CA GLY A 88 13.36 -17.07 -3.89
C GLY A 88 12.32 -18.11 -3.43
N GLN A 89 11.70 -17.95 -2.26
CA GLN A 89 10.67 -18.86 -1.78
C GLN A 89 9.36 -18.11 -1.47
N TYR A 90 8.26 -18.86 -1.51
CA TYR A 90 6.94 -18.39 -1.16
C TYR A 90 6.61 -18.73 0.30
N TYR A 91 6.06 -17.78 0.99
CA TYR A 91 5.62 -17.91 2.36
C TYR A 91 4.18 -17.44 2.51
N THR A 92 3.45 -18.06 3.42
CA THR A 92 2.09 -17.65 3.77
C THR A 92 2.09 -17.25 5.24
N ALA A 93 1.83 -16.00 5.51
CA ALA A 93 1.54 -15.50 6.85
C ALA A 93 0.01 -15.45 7.03
N THR A 94 -0.46 -15.74 8.23
CA THR A 94 -1.90 -15.72 8.54
C THR A 94 -2.18 -14.67 9.61
N PHE A 95 -3.27 -13.94 9.44
CA PHE A 95 -3.76 -12.96 10.40
C PHE A 95 -5.10 -13.44 10.97
N TYR A 96 -5.22 -13.40 12.27
CA TYR A 96 -6.48 -13.63 12.96
C TYR A 96 -7.25 -12.32 13.04
N VAL A 97 -8.53 -12.38 12.70
CA VAL A 97 -9.43 -11.23 12.76
C VAL A 97 -10.74 -11.64 13.42
N LYS A 98 -11.28 -10.78 14.28
CA LYS A 98 -12.56 -10.99 14.95
C LYS A 98 -13.33 -9.68 15.09
N ASN A 99 -14.60 -9.73 14.68
CA ASN A 99 -15.54 -8.64 14.95
C ASN A 99 -16.06 -8.77 16.39
N THR A 100 -15.67 -7.90 17.29
CA THR A 100 -16.07 -7.93 18.70
C THR A 100 -17.38 -7.19 18.98
N THR A 101 -18.04 -6.68 17.93
CA THR A 101 -19.30 -5.94 18.08
C THR A 101 -20.53 -6.83 17.91
N ASP A 102 -21.67 -6.27 18.24
CA ASP A 102 -23.00 -6.86 18.09
C ASP A 102 -23.65 -6.58 16.72
N ARG A 103 -22.91 -5.98 15.79
CA ARG A 103 -23.36 -5.60 14.44
C ARG A 103 -22.40 -6.06 13.36
N LYS A 104 -22.92 -6.31 12.19
CA LYS A 104 -22.15 -6.59 10.98
C LYS A 104 -21.32 -5.36 10.61
N MET A 105 -20.06 -5.56 10.36
CA MET A 105 -19.12 -4.50 9.99
C MET A 105 -18.23 -4.92 8.83
N THR A 106 -17.86 -3.92 8.03
CA THR A 106 -16.91 -4.10 6.92
C THR A 106 -15.63 -3.34 7.22
N ALA A 107 -14.51 -4.00 7.04
CA ALA A 107 -13.19 -3.42 7.22
C ALA A 107 -12.24 -3.78 6.08
N GLN A 108 -11.22 -2.99 5.92
CA GLN A 108 -10.14 -3.24 4.97
C GLN A 108 -8.81 -3.04 5.67
N ALA A 109 -7.90 -4.00 5.49
CA ALA A 109 -6.52 -3.86 5.93
C ALA A 109 -5.70 -3.12 4.87
N VAL A 110 -4.72 -2.32 5.31
CA VAL A 110 -3.78 -1.64 4.42
C VAL A 110 -2.37 -2.10 4.77
N PRO A 111 -1.70 -2.85 3.89
CA PRO A 111 -0.36 -3.31 4.14
C PRO A 111 0.65 -2.18 3.96
N SER A 112 1.64 -2.15 4.83
CA SER A 112 2.79 -1.25 4.73
C SER A 112 4.07 -2.02 5.02
N VAL A 113 5.14 -1.71 4.31
CA VAL A 113 6.45 -2.36 4.45
C VAL A 113 7.48 -1.35 4.93
N ALA A 114 8.18 -1.70 5.97
CA ALA A 114 9.30 -0.91 6.49
C ALA A 114 10.56 -1.80 6.61
N PRO A 115 11.76 -1.28 6.25
CA PRO A 115 11.99 0.02 5.62
C PRO A 115 11.49 0.07 4.17
N SER A 116 11.20 1.26 3.64
CA SER A 116 10.58 1.45 2.32
C SER A 116 11.36 0.84 1.15
N ASN A 117 12.69 0.75 1.27
CA ASN A 117 13.54 0.09 0.29
C ASN A 117 13.32 -1.43 0.22
N ALA A 118 12.85 -2.06 1.30
CA ALA A 118 12.50 -3.49 1.31
C ALA A 118 11.26 -3.79 0.45
N ALA A 119 10.35 -2.83 0.30
CA ALA A 119 9.16 -2.98 -0.53
C ALA A 119 9.50 -3.27 -2.02
N ALA A 120 10.64 -2.77 -2.53
CA ALA A 120 11.11 -3.02 -3.88
C ALA A 120 11.56 -4.49 -4.11
N HIS A 121 11.90 -5.19 -3.05
CA HIS A 121 12.35 -6.59 -3.08
C HIS A 121 11.19 -7.57 -2.82
N LEU A 122 10.09 -7.10 -2.27
CA LEU A 122 8.88 -7.91 -2.07
C LEU A 122 8.13 -8.04 -3.41
N LYS A 123 8.36 -9.15 -4.12
CA LYS A 123 7.97 -9.31 -5.53
C LYS A 123 6.52 -9.72 -5.77
N LYS A 124 5.91 -10.44 -4.84
CA LYS A 124 4.54 -10.89 -4.99
C LYS A 124 3.87 -10.89 -3.62
N LEU A 125 2.89 -10.03 -3.47
CA LEU A 125 2.03 -10.00 -2.32
C LEU A 125 0.59 -10.23 -2.79
N GLU A 126 0.09 -11.42 -2.60
CA GLU A 126 -1.34 -11.70 -2.65
C GLU A 126 -1.86 -11.57 -1.22
N CYS A 127 -2.66 -10.55 -0.99
CA CYS A 127 -3.16 -10.20 0.32
C CYS A 127 -4.68 -10.06 0.28
N PHE A 128 -5.35 -10.63 1.26
CA PHE A 128 -6.76 -10.35 1.53
C PHE A 128 -7.02 -8.84 1.72
N CYS A 129 -6.00 -8.08 2.04
CA CYS A 129 -6.07 -6.64 2.27
C CYS A 129 -6.49 -5.80 1.05
N PHE A 130 -6.46 -6.36 -0.16
CA PHE A 130 -7.00 -5.70 -1.36
C PHE A 130 -8.54 -5.76 -1.43
N GLU A 131 -9.17 -6.62 -0.64
CA GLU A 131 -10.61 -6.78 -0.58
C GLU A 131 -11.15 -6.32 0.77
N GLN A 132 -12.37 -5.85 0.75
CA GLN A 132 -13.10 -5.51 1.98
C GLN A 132 -13.57 -6.80 2.65
N GLN A 133 -13.26 -6.94 3.93
CA GLN A 133 -13.71 -8.07 4.74
C GLN A 133 -14.96 -7.69 5.50
N GLU A 134 -16.01 -8.46 5.33
CA GLU A 134 -17.28 -8.28 6.00
C GLU A 134 -17.49 -9.40 7.01
N LEU A 135 -17.58 -9.05 8.28
CA LEU A 135 -17.79 -10.01 9.36
C LEU A 135 -19.10 -9.72 10.11
N ALA A 136 -19.84 -10.79 10.36
CA ALA A 136 -21.02 -10.76 11.22
C ALA A 136 -20.64 -10.50 12.69
N PRO A 137 -21.62 -10.20 13.57
CA PRO A 137 -21.38 -10.03 14.99
C PRO A 137 -20.66 -11.24 15.61
N GLY A 138 -19.52 -10.99 16.25
CA GLY A 138 -18.73 -12.04 16.90
C GLY A 138 -18.02 -13.01 15.96
N GLU A 139 -18.15 -12.83 14.65
CA GLU A 139 -17.49 -13.69 13.65
C GLU A 139 -15.97 -13.49 13.67
N GLU A 140 -15.26 -14.59 13.46
CA GLU A 140 -13.80 -14.62 13.37
C GLU A 140 -13.36 -15.30 12.08
N ALA A 141 -12.23 -14.89 11.54
CA ALA A 141 -11.65 -15.45 10.33
C ALA A 141 -10.12 -15.45 10.39
N LEU A 142 -9.53 -16.37 9.63
CA LEU A 142 -8.08 -16.41 9.38
C LEU A 142 -7.83 -15.92 7.96
N LEU A 143 -7.05 -14.85 7.83
CA LEU A 143 -6.80 -14.17 6.57
C LEU A 143 -5.36 -14.42 6.11
N PRO A 144 -5.16 -15.14 5.00
CA PRO A 144 -3.81 -15.45 4.51
C PRO A 144 -3.21 -14.29 3.73
N VAL A 145 -1.90 -14.11 3.88
CA VAL A 145 -1.06 -13.21 3.12
C VAL A 145 0.07 -14.01 2.49
N ASN A 146 0.08 -14.08 1.16
CA ASN A 146 1.15 -14.74 0.42
C ASN A 146 2.23 -13.73 0.05
N LEU A 147 3.45 -14.02 0.41
CA LEU A 147 4.60 -13.17 0.17
C LEU A 147 5.77 -13.96 -0.43
N ALA A 148 6.55 -13.29 -1.28
CA ALA A 148 7.79 -13.81 -1.84
C ALA A 148 8.84 -12.71 -1.86
N LEU A 149 10.09 -13.04 -1.59
CA LEU A 149 11.21 -12.09 -1.55
C LEU A 149 12.21 -12.40 -2.66
#